data_e03d3dd3cb6db27ecf274e5dd2e257c7
#
_entry.id   e03d3dd3cb6db27ecf274e5dd2e257c7
#
_cell.length_a   1.000
_cell.length_b   1.000
_cell.length_c   1.000
_cell.angle_alpha   90.00
_cell.angle_beta   90.00
_cell.angle_gamma   90.00
#
_symmetry.space_group_name_H-M   'P 1'
#
loop_
_entity.id
_entity.type
_entity.pdbx_description
1 polymer ?
#
loop_
_entity_poly.entity_id
_entity_poly.type
_entity_poly.pdbx_seq_one_letter_code
_entity_poly.pdbx_strand_id
1 'polypeptide(L)'
;SMLRWVGCGAQRLTFCFEADLDLLGEADAEPAVDTAAIRSLFPDPHGRYDFAALQAATGLDAACAIGPKLAEQAVLAKVDDEPRDLRLPLPDGAHIRFLTTRDREDADALYVLRHSTAHLLAEAVRNLHPGVKVAIGPPIDNGFYYDFDFPTAITEGDLEPIELELKRLIAEGREWSREEITAAAAKERFAAEQEPYKVELVDTAQGDISLYTQGAFTDLCRGPHLQNTAPIKAVKLTSLAGAYWRGD
;
A
#
# COMPACT_ATOMS: atom_id res chain seq x y z
N SER A 1 0.19 24.07 2.53
CA SER A 1 1.15 24.73 1.62
C SER A 1 1.20 23.90 0.34
N MET A 2 0.78 24.50 -0.78
CA MET A 2 0.82 23.88 -2.11
C MET A 2 2.27 23.77 -2.57
N LEU A 3 2.68 22.58 -2.94
CA LEU A 3 3.99 22.29 -3.51
C LEU A 3 4.03 22.77 -4.97
N ARG A 4 4.97 23.65 -5.32
CA ARG A 4 5.08 24.25 -6.65
C ARG A 4 6.12 23.51 -7.49
N TRP A 5 5.79 23.20 -8.73
CA TRP A 5 6.69 22.59 -9.68
C TRP A 5 6.97 23.52 -10.86
N VAL A 6 8.23 23.71 -11.19
CA VAL A 6 8.65 24.46 -12.37
C VAL A 6 9.18 23.45 -13.39
N GLY A 7 8.26 22.83 -14.11
CA GLY A 7 8.56 21.92 -15.20
C GLY A 7 7.30 21.77 -16.06
N CYS A 8 7.47 21.79 -17.36
CA CYS A 8 6.38 21.69 -18.31
C CYS A 8 5.72 20.30 -18.15
N GLY A 9 4.55 20.20 -17.52
CA GLY A 9 3.73 19.00 -17.62
C GLY A 9 3.35 18.26 -16.34
N ALA A 10 3.73 18.70 -15.14
CA ALA A 10 3.29 18.01 -13.92
C ALA A 10 1.78 18.14 -13.70
N GLN A 11 1.12 17.02 -13.50
CA GLN A 11 -0.33 16.93 -13.29
C GLN A 11 -0.64 16.00 -12.12
N ARG A 12 -1.67 16.38 -11.36
CA ARG A 12 -2.20 15.61 -10.24
C ARG A 12 -3.51 14.97 -10.64
N LEU A 13 -3.57 13.65 -10.50
CA LEU A 13 -4.82 12.92 -10.56
C LEU A 13 -5.38 12.77 -9.16
N THR A 14 -6.59 13.27 -8.92
CA THR A 14 -7.27 13.19 -7.64
C THR A 14 -8.43 12.20 -7.73
N PHE A 15 -8.61 11.43 -6.68
CA PHE A 15 -9.61 10.38 -6.59
C PHE A 15 -10.52 10.63 -5.39
N CYS A 16 -11.82 10.45 -5.57
CA CYS A 16 -12.75 10.18 -4.49
C CYS A 16 -13.04 8.69 -4.42
N PHE A 17 -13.07 8.18 -3.21
CA PHE A 17 -13.40 6.79 -2.93
C PHE A 17 -14.89 6.73 -2.59
N GLU A 18 -15.74 6.33 -3.54
CA GLU A 18 -17.06 5.82 -3.22
C GLU A 18 -16.92 4.31 -3.00
N ALA A 19 -16.81 3.90 -1.76
CA ALA A 19 -16.98 2.51 -1.39
C ALA A 19 -18.48 2.24 -1.34
N ASP A 20 -18.98 1.47 -2.29
CA ASP A 20 -20.35 0.94 -2.23
C ASP A 20 -20.36 -0.17 -1.16
N LEU A 21 -20.84 0.18 0.04
CA LEU A 21 -20.64 -0.55 1.29
C LEU A 21 -21.81 -1.46 1.68
N ASP A 22 -22.87 -1.58 0.84
CA ASP A 22 -24.14 -2.18 1.26
C ASP A 22 -24.26 -3.71 1.17
N LEU A 23 -23.19 -4.44 0.87
CA LEU A 23 -23.33 -5.88 0.54
C LEU A 23 -22.84 -6.89 1.58
N LEU A 24 -22.41 -6.53 2.79
CA LEU A 24 -21.98 -7.53 3.78
C LEU A 24 -22.56 -7.21 5.17
N GLY A 25 -23.24 -8.20 5.75
CA GLY A 25 -23.90 -8.13 7.05
C GLY A 25 -22.99 -7.81 8.24
N GLU A 26 -23.61 -7.47 9.35
CA GLU A 26 -23.00 -7.11 10.64
C GLU A 26 -21.91 -8.10 11.07
N ALA A 27 -20.79 -7.57 11.52
CA ALA A 27 -19.67 -8.35 12.01
C ALA A 27 -19.39 -8.02 13.49
N ASP A 28 -19.35 -9.06 14.31
CA ASP A 28 -18.77 -8.96 15.64
C ASP A 28 -17.26 -8.64 15.50
N ALA A 29 -16.78 -7.65 16.25
CA ALA A 29 -15.36 -7.33 16.32
C ALA A 29 -14.59 -8.54 16.85
N GLU A 30 -13.58 -9.03 16.11
CA GLU A 30 -12.73 -10.10 16.61
C GLU A 30 -11.89 -9.59 17.81
N PRO A 31 -11.74 -10.38 18.87
CA PRO A 31 -10.98 -9.98 20.05
C PRO A 31 -9.50 -9.76 19.72
N ALA A 32 -8.87 -8.81 20.40
CA ALA A 32 -7.42 -8.66 20.35
C ALA A 32 -6.75 -9.96 20.84
N VAL A 33 -5.74 -10.43 20.11
CA VAL A 33 -5.02 -11.68 20.42
C VAL A 33 -3.63 -11.34 20.98
N ASP A 34 -3.30 -11.94 22.13
CA ASP A 34 -1.97 -11.83 22.72
C ASP A 34 -0.96 -12.69 21.93
N THR A 35 0.23 -12.14 21.65
CA THR A 35 1.31 -12.88 20.97
C THR A 35 1.74 -14.14 21.76
N ALA A 36 1.59 -14.16 23.09
CA ALA A 36 1.81 -15.36 23.89
C ALA A 36 0.81 -16.48 23.56
N ALA A 37 -0.45 -16.12 23.24
CA ALA A 37 -1.46 -17.07 22.77
C ALA A 37 -1.12 -17.58 21.35
N ILE A 38 -0.60 -16.71 20.48
CA ILE A 38 -0.14 -17.10 19.13
C ILE A 38 1.00 -18.10 19.21
N ARG A 39 1.94 -17.94 20.15
CA ARG A 39 3.04 -18.90 20.38
C ARG A 39 2.56 -20.32 20.65
N SER A 40 1.42 -20.49 21.30
CA SER A 40 0.83 -21.80 21.54
C SER A 40 0.32 -22.49 20.27
N LEU A 41 0.16 -21.74 19.18
CA LEU A 41 -0.33 -22.22 17.90
C LEU A 41 0.79 -22.73 16.96
N PHE A 42 2.08 -22.51 17.32
CA PHE A 42 3.26 -22.95 16.55
C PHE A 42 4.14 -23.96 17.33
N PRO A 43 3.61 -25.15 17.72
CA PRO A 43 4.46 -26.18 18.29
C PRO A 43 5.35 -26.78 17.19
N ASP A 44 6.64 -26.99 17.49
CA ASP A 44 7.48 -27.82 16.63
C ASP A 44 6.91 -29.27 16.57
N PRO A 45 7.27 -30.09 15.57
CA PRO A 45 6.82 -31.47 15.44
C PRO A 45 7.18 -32.37 16.66
N HIS A 46 8.03 -31.90 17.57
CA HIS A 46 8.47 -32.57 18.77
C HIS A 46 7.95 -31.92 20.07
N GLY A 47 7.00 -30.97 19.96
CA GLY A 47 6.42 -30.24 21.09
C GLY A 47 7.38 -29.21 21.72
N ARG A 48 8.45 -28.84 21.02
CA ARG A 48 9.36 -27.75 21.40
C ARG A 48 9.08 -26.54 20.53
N TYR A 49 9.24 -25.36 21.11
CA TYR A 49 9.06 -24.11 20.35
C TYR A 49 10.36 -23.77 19.60
N ASP A 50 10.28 -23.60 18.29
CA ASP A 50 11.35 -22.97 17.52
C ASP A 50 11.29 -21.45 17.76
N PHE A 51 12.04 -20.99 18.77
CA PHE A 51 12.10 -19.58 19.14
C PHE A 51 12.63 -18.69 17.99
N ALA A 52 13.45 -19.20 17.09
CA ALA A 52 13.95 -18.46 15.94
C ALA A 52 12.83 -18.25 14.90
N ALA A 53 12.01 -19.26 14.65
CA ALA A 53 10.84 -19.14 13.77
C ALA A 53 9.79 -18.19 14.37
N LEU A 54 9.59 -18.22 15.70
CA LEU A 54 8.67 -17.32 16.40
C LEU A 54 9.12 -15.85 16.39
N GLN A 55 10.43 -15.59 16.49
CA GLN A 55 10.97 -14.23 16.41
C GLN A 55 10.83 -13.61 15.01
N ALA A 56 10.67 -14.43 13.98
CA ALA A 56 10.46 -14.01 12.61
C ALA A 56 8.98 -14.04 12.16
N ALA A 57 8.06 -14.50 13.04
CA ALA A 57 6.64 -14.59 12.69
C ALA A 57 6.07 -13.19 12.36
N THR A 58 5.43 -13.09 11.22
CA THR A 58 4.80 -11.89 10.73
C THR A 58 3.33 -11.80 11.17
N GLY A 59 2.70 -10.62 10.97
CA GLY A 59 1.27 -10.49 11.16
C GLY A 59 0.47 -11.47 10.30
N LEU A 60 0.94 -11.77 9.08
CA LEU A 60 0.29 -12.74 8.20
C LEU A 60 0.40 -14.17 8.75
N ASP A 61 1.57 -14.57 9.25
CA ASP A 61 1.76 -15.88 9.88
C ASP A 61 0.82 -16.07 11.07
N ALA A 62 0.68 -15.02 11.89
CA ALA A 62 -0.25 -15.01 13.01
C ALA A 62 -1.71 -15.12 12.56
N ALA A 63 -2.12 -14.39 11.55
CA ALA A 63 -3.46 -14.48 10.98
C ALA A 63 -3.75 -15.89 10.42
N CYS A 64 -2.77 -16.49 9.71
CA CYS A 64 -2.86 -17.87 9.20
C CYS A 64 -3.02 -18.90 10.33
N ALA A 65 -2.30 -18.73 11.43
CA ALA A 65 -2.36 -19.63 12.59
C ALA A 65 -3.71 -19.57 13.31
N ILE A 66 -4.33 -18.38 13.38
CA ILE A 66 -5.68 -18.20 13.95
C ILE A 66 -6.72 -18.85 13.04
N GLY A 67 -6.62 -18.63 11.73
CA GLY A 67 -7.52 -19.29 10.78
C GLY A 67 -7.44 -18.73 9.36
N PRO A 68 -7.73 -19.59 8.36
CA PRO A 68 -7.58 -19.23 6.96
C PRO A 68 -8.49 -18.06 6.53
N LYS A 69 -9.67 -17.95 7.15
CA LYS A 69 -10.60 -16.84 6.85
C LYS A 69 -10.06 -15.50 7.33
N LEU A 70 -9.42 -15.46 8.51
CA LEU A 70 -8.76 -14.25 9.00
C LEU A 70 -7.58 -13.89 8.10
N ALA A 71 -6.74 -14.86 7.75
CA ALA A 71 -5.61 -14.64 6.86
C ALA A 71 -6.03 -14.04 5.50
N GLU A 72 -7.14 -14.52 4.92
CA GLU A 72 -7.68 -14.02 3.66
C GLU A 72 -8.22 -12.59 3.78
N GLN A 73 -8.85 -12.25 4.89
CA GLN A 73 -9.56 -10.99 5.08
C GLN A 73 -8.74 -9.89 5.75
N ALA A 74 -7.62 -10.24 6.41
CA ALA A 74 -6.78 -9.28 7.10
C ALA A 74 -6.15 -8.28 6.12
N VAL A 75 -6.28 -6.99 6.44
CA VAL A 75 -5.69 -5.88 5.67
C VAL A 75 -4.55 -5.22 6.42
N LEU A 76 -4.56 -5.28 7.76
CA LEU A 76 -3.59 -4.64 8.64
C LEU A 76 -3.56 -5.34 9.99
N ALA A 77 -2.41 -5.31 10.68
CA ALA A 77 -2.33 -5.60 12.10
C ALA A 77 -2.15 -4.29 12.89
N LYS A 78 -2.89 -4.11 13.99
CA LYS A 78 -2.54 -3.14 15.02
C LYS A 78 -1.73 -3.87 16.10
N VAL A 79 -0.51 -3.43 16.31
CA VAL A 79 0.42 -3.98 17.29
C VAL A 79 0.59 -2.95 18.39
N ASP A 80 0.09 -3.23 19.60
CA ASP A 80 0.00 -2.26 20.70
C ASP A 80 -0.69 -0.95 20.25
N ASP A 81 -1.80 -1.08 19.49
CA ASP A 81 -2.61 -0.03 18.85
C ASP A 81 -1.95 0.72 17.68
N GLU A 82 -0.69 0.44 17.35
CA GLU A 82 -0.01 1.05 16.22
C GLU A 82 -0.19 0.24 14.92
N PRO A 83 -0.52 0.89 13.79
CA PRO A 83 -0.72 0.20 12.51
C PRO A 83 0.59 -0.39 11.98
N ARG A 84 0.55 -1.67 11.60
CA ARG A 84 1.71 -2.42 11.12
C ARG A 84 1.37 -3.28 9.92
N ASP A 85 2.22 -3.23 8.89
CA ASP A 85 2.07 -4.11 7.72
C ASP A 85 2.14 -5.59 8.14
N LEU A 86 1.26 -6.40 7.56
CA LEU A 86 1.17 -7.83 7.87
C LEU A 86 2.45 -8.62 7.54
N ARG A 87 3.33 -8.08 6.70
CA ARG A 87 4.60 -8.70 6.30
C ARG A 87 5.73 -8.44 7.28
N LEU A 88 5.53 -7.54 8.24
CA LEU A 88 6.55 -7.21 9.22
C LEU A 88 6.54 -8.19 10.39
N PRO A 89 7.73 -8.52 10.93
CA PRO A 89 7.84 -9.35 12.13
C PRO A 89 7.09 -8.74 13.31
N LEU A 90 6.49 -9.58 14.12
CA LEU A 90 5.77 -9.18 15.33
C LEU A 90 6.72 -9.10 16.51
N PRO A 91 6.68 -8.01 17.33
CA PRO A 91 7.43 -7.93 18.57
C PRO A 91 6.97 -9.00 19.57
N ASP A 92 7.91 -9.45 20.39
CA ASP A 92 7.59 -10.40 21.45
C ASP A 92 6.75 -9.74 22.57
N GLY A 93 5.68 -10.41 23.00
CA GLY A 93 4.78 -9.94 24.06
C GLY A 93 3.80 -8.84 23.63
N ALA A 94 3.77 -8.44 22.36
CA ALA A 94 2.85 -7.42 21.88
C ALA A 94 1.40 -7.91 21.81
N HIS A 95 0.46 -6.98 21.99
CA HIS A 95 -0.96 -7.22 21.73
C HIS A 95 -1.27 -6.95 20.28
N ILE A 96 -1.96 -7.89 19.63
CA ILE A 96 -2.29 -7.78 18.20
C ILE A 96 -3.81 -7.78 18.01
N ARG A 97 -4.29 -6.82 17.23
CA ARG A 97 -5.64 -6.77 16.69
C ARG A 97 -5.56 -6.70 15.16
N PHE A 98 -6.26 -7.58 14.48
CA PHE A 98 -6.34 -7.54 13.03
C PHE A 98 -7.48 -6.64 12.59
N LEU A 99 -7.19 -5.78 11.61
CA LEU A 99 -8.19 -5.11 10.81
C LEU A 99 -8.41 -5.93 9.54
N THR A 100 -9.67 -6.09 9.18
CA THR A 100 -10.11 -6.92 8.07
C THR A 100 -10.82 -6.08 7.01
N THR A 101 -11.20 -6.69 5.91
CA THR A 101 -12.06 -6.06 4.89
C THR A 101 -13.44 -5.66 5.42
N ARG A 102 -13.78 -6.01 6.66
CA ARG A 102 -15.04 -5.64 7.34
C ARG A 102 -14.93 -4.35 8.12
N ASP A 103 -13.73 -3.94 8.52
CA ASP A 103 -13.45 -2.73 9.30
C ASP A 103 -13.45 -1.48 8.41
N ARG A 104 -14.58 -1.24 7.74
CA ARG A 104 -14.73 -0.28 6.65
C ARG A 104 -14.71 1.18 7.07
N GLU A 105 -14.98 1.45 8.34
CA GLU A 105 -14.98 2.78 8.93
C GLU A 105 -13.68 3.06 9.71
N ASP A 106 -12.83 2.04 9.91
CA ASP A 106 -11.55 2.22 10.58
C ASP A 106 -10.59 3.01 9.67
N ALA A 107 -10.06 4.10 10.22
CA ALA A 107 -9.20 5.03 9.47
C ALA A 107 -7.92 4.35 8.92
N ASP A 108 -7.35 3.40 9.69
CA ASP A 108 -6.13 2.71 9.29
C ASP A 108 -6.41 1.66 8.21
N ALA A 109 -7.55 0.95 8.29
CA ALA A 109 -7.98 0.03 7.22
C ALA A 109 -8.25 0.79 5.92
N LEU A 110 -8.92 1.94 5.98
CA LEU A 110 -9.14 2.82 4.83
C LEU A 110 -7.83 3.39 4.28
N TYR A 111 -6.90 3.76 5.16
CA TYR A 111 -5.56 4.22 4.74
C TYR A 111 -4.86 3.17 3.87
N VAL A 112 -4.79 1.92 4.34
CA VAL A 112 -4.12 0.83 3.61
C VAL A 112 -4.79 0.58 2.25
N LEU A 113 -6.11 0.59 2.21
CA LEU A 113 -6.89 0.40 0.98
C LEU A 113 -6.59 1.50 -0.04
N ARG A 114 -6.67 2.77 0.38
CA ARG A 114 -6.41 3.95 -0.47
C ARG A 114 -4.96 3.99 -0.93
N HIS A 115 -4.02 3.73 -0.03
CA HIS A 115 -2.60 3.70 -0.33
C HIS A 115 -2.25 2.64 -1.38
N SER A 116 -2.77 1.43 -1.21
CA SER A 116 -2.57 0.36 -2.19
C SER A 116 -3.20 0.68 -3.55
N THR A 117 -4.38 1.32 -3.53
CA THR A 117 -5.03 1.75 -4.79
C THR A 117 -4.25 2.86 -5.48
N ALA A 118 -3.60 3.77 -4.73
CA ALA A 118 -2.73 4.79 -5.30
C ALA A 118 -1.53 4.19 -6.05
N HIS A 119 -0.92 3.13 -5.53
CA HIS A 119 0.16 2.43 -6.23
C HIS A 119 -0.32 1.74 -7.52
N LEU A 120 -1.52 1.16 -7.50
CA LEU A 120 -2.11 0.58 -8.72
C LEU A 120 -2.41 1.65 -9.78
N LEU A 121 -2.81 2.85 -9.35
CA LEU A 121 -2.95 3.97 -10.26
C LEU A 121 -1.62 4.33 -10.90
N ALA A 122 -0.54 4.41 -10.12
CA ALA A 122 0.78 4.72 -10.64
C ALA A 122 1.21 3.71 -11.71
N GLU A 123 0.94 2.42 -11.50
CA GLU A 123 1.17 1.38 -12.50
C GLU A 123 0.29 1.57 -13.74
N ALA A 124 -1.02 1.84 -13.57
CA ALA A 124 -1.94 2.05 -14.68
C ALA A 124 -1.50 3.23 -15.57
N VAL A 125 -1.09 4.33 -14.95
CA VAL A 125 -0.58 5.50 -15.66
C VAL A 125 0.73 5.18 -16.41
N ARG A 126 1.68 4.48 -15.78
CA ARG A 126 2.93 4.06 -16.45
C ARG A 126 2.67 3.15 -17.65
N ASN A 127 1.70 2.26 -17.55
CA ASN A 127 1.34 1.35 -18.64
C ASN A 127 0.81 2.10 -19.88
N LEU A 128 0.05 3.17 -19.67
CA LEU A 128 -0.60 3.92 -20.75
C LEU A 128 0.25 5.10 -21.25
N HIS A 129 1.11 5.65 -20.41
CA HIS A 129 1.90 6.85 -20.71
C HIS A 129 3.41 6.57 -20.56
N PRO A 130 4.05 5.96 -21.56
CA PRO A 130 5.48 5.70 -21.53
C PRO A 130 6.30 6.98 -21.30
N GLY A 131 7.26 6.91 -20.40
CA GLY A 131 8.12 8.05 -20.06
C GLY A 131 7.57 8.97 -18.96
N VAL A 132 6.33 8.76 -18.48
CA VAL A 132 5.81 9.45 -17.28
C VAL A 132 6.72 9.21 -16.09
N LYS A 133 6.96 10.25 -15.27
CA LYS A 133 7.69 10.13 -14.01
C LYS A 133 6.70 10.11 -12.85
N VAL A 134 6.98 9.27 -11.90
CA VAL A 134 6.10 9.01 -10.76
C VAL A 134 6.66 9.75 -9.54
N ALA A 135 5.87 10.64 -8.95
CA ALA A 135 6.30 11.40 -7.78
C ALA A 135 5.78 10.76 -6.47
N ILE A 136 4.69 11.24 -5.93
CA ILE A 136 4.09 10.75 -4.67
C ILE A 136 2.57 10.65 -4.78
N GLY A 137 1.99 9.72 -4.01
CA GLY A 137 0.55 9.49 -3.99
C GLY A 137 0.00 9.14 -2.60
N PRO A 138 -0.07 10.11 -1.66
CA PRO A 138 -0.56 9.83 -0.32
C PRO A 138 -2.08 9.67 -0.29
N PRO A 139 -2.61 8.83 0.60
CA PRO A 139 -4.01 8.85 0.98
C PRO A 139 -4.42 10.18 1.61
N ILE A 140 -5.68 10.53 1.43
CA ILE A 140 -6.36 11.67 2.05
C ILE A 140 -7.70 11.21 2.63
N ASP A 141 -8.39 12.08 3.40
CA ASP A 141 -9.61 11.73 4.13
C ASP A 141 -10.72 11.11 3.25
N ASN A 142 -10.85 11.58 2.01
CA ASN A 142 -11.91 11.12 1.09
C ASN A 142 -11.39 10.41 -0.15
N GLY A 143 -10.18 9.83 -0.10
CA GLY A 143 -9.60 9.15 -1.26
C GLY A 143 -8.08 9.18 -1.24
N PHE A 144 -7.50 9.46 -2.39
CA PHE A 144 -6.07 9.68 -2.56
C PHE A 144 -5.83 10.53 -3.80
N TYR A 145 -4.63 11.04 -3.95
CA TYR A 145 -4.16 11.62 -5.21
C TYR A 145 -2.81 11.02 -5.56
N TYR A 146 -2.37 11.24 -6.79
CA TYR A 146 -1.02 10.90 -7.20
C TYR A 146 -0.48 11.96 -8.16
N ASP A 147 0.76 12.39 -7.91
CA ASP A 147 1.46 13.38 -8.71
C ASP A 147 2.33 12.70 -9.75
N PHE A 148 2.17 13.11 -10.99
CA PHE A 148 2.90 12.60 -12.14
C PHE A 148 3.52 13.75 -12.93
N ASP A 149 4.68 13.49 -13.54
CA ASP A 149 5.27 14.35 -14.54
C ASP A 149 5.14 13.67 -15.91
N PHE A 150 4.21 14.17 -16.70
CA PHE A 150 3.92 13.64 -18.01
C PHE A 150 4.79 14.31 -19.08
N PRO A 151 5.41 13.56 -20.01
CA PRO A 151 6.16 14.13 -21.14
C PRO A 151 5.25 14.94 -22.08
N THR A 152 3.97 14.63 -22.10
CA THR A 152 2.93 15.36 -22.83
C THR A 152 1.72 15.50 -21.91
N ALA A 153 1.21 16.72 -21.77
CA ALA A 153 0.06 17.00 -20.91
C ALA A 153 -1.15 16.12 -21.28
N ILE A 154 -1.79 15.57 -20.26
CA ILE A 154 -3.04 14.79 -20.39
C ILE A 154 -4.25 15.70 -20.17
N THR A 155 -5.41 15.20 -20.52
CA THR A 155 -6.70 15.89 -20.45
C THR A 155 -7.70 15.07 -19.65
N GLU A 156 -8.88 15.62 -19.36
CA GLU A 156 -9.96 14.84 -18.73
C GLU A 156 -10.39 13.63 -19.58
N GLY A 157 -10.17 13.66 -20.90
CA GLY A 157 -10.44 12.54 -21.79
C GLY A 157 -9.57 11.30 -21.52
N ASP A 158 -8.41 11.49 -20.87
CA ASP A 158 -7.49 10.41 -20.54
C ASP A 158 -7.89 9.69 -19.23
N LEU A 159 -8.81 10.27 -18.45
CA LEU A 159 -9.24 9.68 -17.17
C LEU A 159 -9.93 8.32 -17.34
N GLU A 160 -10.80 8.18 -18.34
CA GLU A 160 -11.53 6.94 -18.59
C GLU A 160 -10.59 5.78 -19.00
N PRO A 161 -9.67 5.93 -19.95
CA PRO A 161 -8.67 4.90 -20.25
C PRO A 161 -7.83 4.48 -19.03
N ILE A 162 -7.37 5.45 -18.22
CA ILE A 162 -6.60 5.17 -17.00
C ILE A 162 -7.45 4.40 -15.99
N GLU A 163 -8.69 4.79 -15.78
CA GLU A 163 -9.62 4.09 -14.89
C GLU A 163 -9.90 2.65 -15.36
N LEU A 164 -10.04 2.42 -16.65
CA LEU A 164 -10.23 1.07 -17.21
C LEU A 164 -9.00 0.20 -16.98
N GLU A 165 -7.80 0.72 -17.20
CA GLU A 165 -6.55 0.01 -16.93
C GLU A 165 -6.40 -0.28 -15.44
N LEU A 166 -6.69 0.67 -14.56
CA LEU A 166 -6.68 0.48 -13.12
C LEU A 166 -7.65 -0.64 -12.70
N LYS A 167 -8.87 -0.66 -13.22
CA LYS A 167 -9.85 -1.73 -12.95
C LYS A 167 -9.36 -3.09 -13.46
N ARG A 168 -8.67 -3.12 -14.59
CA ARG A 168 -8.04 -4.34 -15.12
C ARG A 168 -6.97 -4.87 -14.16
N LEU A 169 -6.08 -4.01 -13.66
CA LEU A 169 -5.05 -4.38 -12.68
C LEU A 169 -5.65 -4.89 -11.37
N ILE A 170 -6.71 -4.25 -10.89
CA ILE A 170 -7.43 -4.70 -9.69
C ILE A 170 -7.98 -6.12 -9.90
N ALA A 171 -8.59 -6.41 -11.04
CA ALA A 171 -9.20 -7.69 -11.34
C ALA A 171 -8.20 -8.85 -11.45
N GLU A 172 -6.92 -8.58 -11.64
CA GLU A 172 -5.87 -9.61 -11.71
C GLU A 172 -5.55 -10.27 -10.36
N GLY A 173 -5.99 -9.71 -9.23
CA GLY A 173 -5.74 -10.28 -7.92
C GLY A 173 -4.26 -10.22 -7.51
N ARG A 174 -3.52 -9.22 -7.97
CA ARG A 174 -2.07 -9.10 -7.76
C ARG A 174 -1.71 -8.98 -6.30
N GLU A 175 -0.61 -9.63 -5.92
CA GLU A 175 -0.04 -9.56 -4.58
C GLU A 175 1.00 -8.45 -4.48
N TRP A 176 1.15 -7.88 -3.26
CA TRP A 176 2.25 -7.00 -2.91
C TRP A 176 3.36 -7.78 -2.23
N SER A 177 4.58 -7.51 -2.66
CA SER A 177 5.79 -7.92 -1.94
C SER A 177 6.50 -6.69 -1.37
N ARG A 178 7.29 -6.89 -0.31
CA ARG A 178 8.08 -5.86 0.36
C ARG A 178 9.54 -6.31 0.44
N GLU A 179 10.45 -5.41 0.15
CA GLU A 179 11.89 -5.61 0.38
C GLU A 179 12.50 -4.40 1.09
N GLU A 180 13.54 -4.64 1.87
CA GLU A 180 14.38 -3.61 2.47
C GLU A 180 15.70 -3.55 1.72
N ILE A 181 16.13 -2.33 1.38
CA ILE A 181 17.38 -2.11 0.66
C ILE A 181 18.12 -0.90 1.25
N THR A 182 19.40 -0.80 0.95
CA THR A 182 20.17 0.38 1.34
C THR A 182 19.79 1.61 0.51
N ALA A 183 19.95 2.81 1.06
CA ALA A 183 19.72 4.06 0.32
C ALA A 183 20.57 4.14 -0.97
N ALA A 184 21.80 3.62 -0.93
CA ALA A 184 22.66 3.57 -2.11
C ALA A 184 22.07 2.69 -3.22
N ALA A 185 21.60 1.48 -2.88
CA ALA A 185 20.98 0.56 -3.84
C ALA A 185 19.66 1.11 -4.38
N ALA A 186 18.84 1.77 -3.52
CA ALA A 186 17.61 2.43 -3.95
C ALA A 186 17.88 3.53 -4.97
N LYS A 187 18.88 4.38 -4.72
CA LYS A 187 19.28 5.45 -5.66
C LYS A 187 19.76 4.89 -6.99
N GLU A 188 20.63 3.88 -6.96
CA GLU A 188 21.13 3.24 -8.17
C GLU A 188 19.96 2.67 -9.01
N ARG A 189 19.04 1.97 -8.36
CA ARG A 189 17.84 1.42 -9.01
C ARG A 189 16.99 2.50 -9.65
N PHE A 190 16.56 3.51 -8.89
CA PHE A 190 15.69 4.56 -9.41
C PHE A 190 16.39 5.48 -10.43
N ALA A 191 17.70 5.66 -10.33
CA ALA A 191 18.47 6.36 -11.36
C ALA A 191 18.50 5.56 -12.68
N ALA A 192 18.68 4.24 -12.62
CA ALA A 192 18.63 3.36 -13.78
C ALA A 192 17.23 3.34 -14.43
N GLU A 193 16.17 3.39 -13.61
CA GLU A 193 14.77 3.49 -14.05
C GLU A 193 14.40 4.91 -14.51
N GLN A 194 15.30 5.88 -14.42
CA GLN A 194 15.09 7.28 -14.77
C GLN A 194 13.95 7.94 -13.95
N GLU A 195 13.81 7.60 -12.67
CA GLU A 195 12.84 8.14 -11.74
C GLU A 195 13.47 9.21 -10.81
N PRO A 196 13.67 10.45 -11.29
CA PRO A 196 14.42 11.47 -10.54
C PRO A 196 13.75 11.84 -9.22
N TYR A 197 12.43 11.84 -9.15
CA TYR A 197 11.68 12.15 -7.93
C TYR A 197 11.91 11.10 -6.85
N LYS A 198 12.02 9.81 -7.24
CA LYS A 198 12.32 8.72 -6.29
C LYS A 198 13.76 8.83 -5.78
N VAL A 199 14.72 9.19 -6.63
CA VAL A 199 16.11 9.47 -6.20
C VAL A 199 16.13 10.58 -5.15
N GLU A 200 15.44 11.70 -5.40
CA GLU A 200 15.35 12.81 -4.47
C GLU A 200 14.64 12.44 -3.16
N LEU A 201 13.58 11.61 -3.21
CA LEU A 201 12.90 11.12 -2.02
C LEU A 201 13.79 10.22 -1.17
N VAL A 202 14.63 9.36 -1.78
CA VAL A 202 15.63 8.56 -1.06
C VAL A 202 16.62 9.46 -0.32
N ASP A 203 17.05 10.59 -0.91
CA ASP A 203 17.97 11.54 -0.28
C ASP A 203 17.42 12.18 1.00
N THR A 204 16.11 12.31 1.07
CA THR A 204 15.41 12.94 2.20
C THR A 204 14.78 11.94 3.16
N ALA A 205 14.80 10.66 2.82
CA ALA A 205 14.26 9.60 3.67
C ALA A 205 15.10 9.44 4.94
N GLN A 206 14.40 9.22 6.07
CA GLN A 206 15.03 8.89 7.34
C GLN A 206 14.77 7.42 7.66
N GLY A 207 15.80 6.71 8.11
CA GLY A 207 15.73 5.30 8.47
C GLY A 207 15.88 4.35 7.28
N ASP A 208 15.39 3.14 7.45
CA ASP A 208 15.49 2.08 6.45
C ASP A 208 14.64 2.38 5.22
N ILE A 209 15.17 2.03 4.06
CA ILE A 209 14.48 2.16 2.78
C ILE A 209 13.74 0.87 2.50
N SER A 210 12.43 0.96 2.26
CA SER A 210 11.65 -0.16 1.79
C SER A 210 11.02 0.13 0.42
N LEU A 211 10.91 -0.93 -0.36
CA LEU A 211 10.24 -0.95 -1.64
C LEU A 211 9.06 -1.89 -1.58
N TYR A 212 7.98 -1.51 -2.24
CA TYR A 212 6.82 -2.36 -2.45
C TYR A 212 6.62 -2.61 -3.93
N THR A 213 6.41 -3.87 -4.27
CA THR A 213 6.22 -4.30 -5.66
C THR A 213 4.87 -4.98 -5.82
N GLN A 214 4.11 -4.59 -6.83
CA GLN A 214 2.96 -5.32 -7.36
C GLN A 214 3.13 -5.48 -8.88
N GLY A 215 3.00 -6.71 -9.36
CA GLY A 215 3.21 -6.99 -10.78
C GLY A 215 4.56 -6.50 -11.31
N ALA A 216 4.54 -5.60 -12.29
CA ALA A 216 5.73 -5.00 -12.88
C ALA A 216 6.11 -3.63 -12.27
N PHE A 217 5.35 -3.15 -11.29
CA PHE A 217 5.57 -1.84 -10.69
C PHE A 217 6.21 -1.97 -9.31
N THR A 218 7.33 -1.28 -9.11
CA THR A 218 7.99 -1.15 -7.81
C THR A 218 8.05 0.32 -7.42
N ASP A 219 7.72 0.61 -6.17
CA ASP A 219 7.76 1.97 -5.64
C ASP A 219 8.50 2.07 -4.30
N LEU A 220 9.09 3.25 -4.07
CA LEU A 220 9.65 3.65 -2.78
C LEU A 220 8.49 3.92 -1.81
N CYS A 221 8.34 3.09 -0.79
CA CYS A 221 7.22 3.20 0.11
C CYS A 221 7.50 2.58 1.48
N ARG A 222 6.94 3.18 2.53
CA ARG A 222 6.99 2.65 3.90
C ARG A 222 5.87 1.65 4.20
N GLY A 223 4.86 1.59 3.34
CA GLY A 223 3.65 0.82 3.62
C GLY A 223 2.75 1.49 4.67
N PRO A 224 1.84 0.73 5.29
CA PRO A 224 1.46 -0.64 4.92
C PRO A 224 0.67 -0.74 3.62
N HIS A 225 0.64 -1.94 3.04
CA HIS A 225 -0.15 -2.27 1.85
C HIS A 225 -1.03 -3.51 2.07
N LEU A 226 -2.07 -3.62 1.26
CA LEU A 226 -2.89 -4.83 1.16
C LEU A 226 -2.03 -6.05 0.83
N GLN A 227 -2.53 -7.25 1.14
CA GLN A 227 -1.89 -8.48 0.67
C GLN A 227 -2.02 -8.64 -0.84
N ASN A 228 -3.21 -8.37 -1.36
CA ASN A 228 -3.53 -8.43 -2.79
C ASN A 228 -4.64 -7.43 -3.14
N THR A 229 -4.97 -7.33 -4.43
CA THR A 229 -5.95 -6.34 -4.93
C THR A 229 -7.41 -6.71 -4.68
N ALA A 230 -7.73 -7.93 -4.24
CA ALA A 230 -9.10 -8.41 -4.07
C ALA A 230 -10.01 -7.55 -3.14
N PRO A 231 -9.50 -6.90 -2.08
CA PRO A 231 -10.30 -5.99 -1.26
C PRO A 231 -10.78 -4.73 -1.97
N ILE A 232 -10.15 -4.32 -3.07
CA ILE A 232 -10.50 -3.09 -3.80
C ILE A 232 -11.72 -3.39 -4.68
N LYS A 233 -12.90 -2.93 -4.26
CA LYS A 233 -14.17 -3.26 -4.95
C LYS A 233 -14.59 -2.21 -5.96
N ALA A 234 -14.29 -0.95 -5.69
CA ALA A 234 -14.63 0.17 -6.57
C ALA A 234 -13.54 1.23 -6.56
N VAL A 235 -13.37 1.87 -7.70
CA VAL A 235 -12.47 3.02 -7.86
C VAL A 235 -13.05 3.94 -8.93
N LYS A 236 -12.95 5.25 -8.69
CA LYS A 236 -13.40 6.28 -9.64
C LYS A 236 -12.37 7.41 -9.69
N LEU A 237 -11.92 7.76 -10.89
CA LEU A 237 -11.14 8.97 -11.15
C LEU A 237 -12.07 10.18 -11.17
N THR A 238 -11.80 11.22 -10.38
CA THR A 238 -12.72 12.34 -10.23
C THR A 238 -12.24 13.62 -10.88
N SER A 239 -10.94 13.88 -10.88
CA SER A 239 -10.42 15.13 -11.41
C SER A 239 -8.95 15.05 -11.80
N LEU A 240 -8.57 15.94 -12.71
CA LEU A 240 -7.22 16.23 -13.11
C LEU A 240 -6.89 17.66 -12.71
N ALA A 241 -5.74 17.90 -12.09
CA ALA A 241 -5.31 19.23 -11.69
C ALA A 241 -3.81 19.44 -11.99
N GLY A 242 -3.40 20.68 -12.13
CA GLY A 242 -1.98 21.02 -12.16
C GLY A 242 -1.34 20.73 -10.80
N ALA A 243 -0.15 20.15 -10.79
CA ALA A 243 0.62 19.89 -9.60
C ALA A 243 1.94 20.69 -9.60
N TYR A 244 2.47 20.92 -8.40
CA TYR A 244 3.72 21.61 -8.21
C TYR A 244 4.60 20.76 -7.29
N TRP A 245 5.85 20.53 -7.66
CA TRP A 245 6.78 19.77 -6.85
C TRP A 245 7.50 20.68 -5.87
N ARG A 246 7.39 20.39 -4.55
CA ARG A 246 8.04 21.09 -3.43
C ARG A 246 7.86 22.62 -3.33
N GLY A 247 6.90 23.21 -4.01
CA GLY A 247 6.36 24.51 -3.63
C GLY A 247 7.22 25.76 -3.83
N ASP A 248 8.26 25.73 -4.66
CA ASP A 248 9.05 26.91 -5.06
C ASP A 248 8.80 27.33 -6.50
#